data_611a36e432895b3e9bf45c0c8d80a6d1
#
_entry.id   611a36e432895b3e9bf45c0c8d80a6d1
#
_cell.length_a   1.000
_cell.length_b   1.000
_cell.length_c   1.000
_cell.angle_alpha   90.00
_cell.angle_beta   90.00
_cell.angle_gamma   90.00
#
_symmetry.space_group_name_H-M   'P 1'
#
loop_
_entity.id
_entity.type
_entity.pdbx_description
1 polymer ?
#
loop_
_entity_poly.entity_id
_entity_poly.type
_entity_poly.pdbx_seq_one_letter_code
_entity_poly.pdbx_strand_id
1 'polypeptide(L)'
;MIDAHNHLYSLKEFEDIPSLMRRARQAGIMRMLCNTARESDWEETAHLMELYPGEIIGAFGIHPWYVKETESGWMERLASRLGRYPEAVIGETGLDFHHHPESAALQEEFFLEHLKLGALLRRPVSIHCVRSWEGLLGVFKKIPRKALPPALHFHAYNGGKELLEKLLGLGGWFSFAGTVLYEKNRRGREALQQLFQMRPDRLLLETDAPDLPAPEPYRMGLLKDSSGRGRSEPADLRLILGGVSAFLQVEEEELEEQIEANFEIFLKVGNV
;
A
#
# COMPACT_ATOMS: atom_id res chain seq x y z
N MET A 1 0.20 9.77 13.14
CA MET A 1 0.21 8.48 12.37
C MET A 1 0.17 8.71 10.87
N ILE A 2 0.58 7.67 10.10
CA ILE A 2 0.60 7.69 8.63
C ILE A 2 -0.03 6.38 8.12
N ASP A 3 -1.05 6.50 7.25
CA ASP A 3 -1.66 5.35 6.57
C ASP A 3 -0.85 5.01 5.32
N ALA A 4 -0.17 3.86 5.34
CA ALA A 4 0.79 3.49 4.30
C ALA A 4 0.15 3.00 3.00
N HIS A 5 -1.15 2.75 2.96
CA HIS A 5 -1.87 2.36 1.76
C HIS A 5 -3.38 2.51 1.93
N ASN A 6 -4.00 3.28 1.07
CA ASN A 6 -5.46 3.37 0.91
C ASN A 6 -5.82 3.84 -0.50
N HIS A 7 -7.11 3.85 -0.80
CA HIS A 7 -7.71 4.35 -2.03
C HIS A 7 -8.69 5.49 -1.71
N LEU A 8 -8.20 6.55 -1.06
CA LEU A 8 -9.01 7.66 -0.57
C LEU A 8 -9.94 8.24 -1.64
N TYR A 9 -9.45 8.36 -2.90
CA TYR A 9 -10.24 8.86 -4.02
C TYR A 9 -11.55 8.08 -4.24
N SER A 10 -11.57 6.78 -3.94
CA SER A 10 -12.74 5.92 -4.12
C SER A 10 -13.75 6.03 -2.97
N LEU A 11 -13.33 6.51 -1.82
CA LEU A 11 -14.18 6.64 -0.63
C LEU A 11 -15.30 7.68 -0.81
N LYS A 12 -15.19 8.58 -1.81
CA LYS A 12 -16.28 9.51 -2.18
C LYS A 12 -17.58 8.82 -2.57
N GLU A 13 -17.55 7.52 -2.91
CA GLU A 13 -18.73 6.72 -3.17
C GLU A 13 -19.55 6.41 -1.91
N PHE A 14 -18.92 6.54 -0.72
CA PHE A 14 -19.52 6.21 0.57
C PHE A 14 -19.80 7.45 1.41
N GLU A 15 -18.91 8.45 1.36
CA GLU A 15 -19.01 9.70 2.12
C GLU A 15 -18.16 10.81 1.50
N ASP A 16 -18.44 12.08 1.82
CA ASP A 16 -17.64 13.21 1.32
C ASP A 16 -16.21 13.19 1.90
N ILE A 17 -15.24 13.49 1.06
CA ILE A 17 -13.82 13.48 1.43
C ILE A 17 -13.49 14.42 2.59
N PRO A 18 -14.03 15.68 2.67
CA PRO A 18 -13.77 16.53 3.82
C PRO A 18 -14.17 15.92 5.17
N SER A 19 -15.28 15.17 5.23
CA SER A 19 -15.70 14.46 6.45
C SER A 19 -14.75 13.34 6.82
N LEU A 20 -14.30 12.56 5.83
CA LEU A 20 -13.29 11.50 6.01
C LEU A 20 -11.97 12.07 6.53
N MET A 21 -11.47 13.15 5.91
CA MET A 21 -10.23 13.82 6.31
C MET A 21 -10.33 14.40 7.73
N ARG A 22 -11.48 14.97 8.09
CA ARG A 22 -11.72 15.47 9.46
C ARG A 22 -11.63 14.33 10.49
N ARG A 23 -12.27 13.19 10.24
CA ARG A 23 -12.18 12.03 11.13
C ARG A 23 -10.78 11.46 11.21
N ALA A 24 -10.09 11.34 10.08
CA ALA A 24 -8.70 10.92 10.04
C ALA A 24 -7.81 11.79 10.94
N ARG A 25 -7.89 13.12 10.80
CA ARG A 25 -7.14 14.07 11.64
C ARG A 25 -7.51 13.95 13.12
N GLN A 26 -8.80 13.79 13.45
CA GLN A 26 -9.26 13.59 14.85
C GLN A 26 -8.72 12.29 15.45
N ALA A 27 -8.51 11.25 14.62
CA ALA A 27 -7.88 10.00 15.00
C ALA A 27 -6.33 10.08 15.00
N GLY A 28 -5.74 11.24 14.69
CA GLY A 28 -4.29 11.45 14.65
C GLY A 28 -3.63 10.97 13.35
N ILE A 29 -4.42 10.68 12.31
CA ILE A 29 -3.87 10.30 10.99
C ILE A 29 -3.57 11.58 10.23
N MET A 30 -2.29 11.90 10.13
CA MET A 30 -1.84 13.19 9.59
C MET A 30 -1.38 13.09 8.13
N ARG A 31 -1.03 11.89 7.66
CA ARG A 31 -0.59 11.64 6.29
C ARG A 31 -1.09 10.30 5.80
N MET A 32 -1.23 10.16 4.50
CA MET A 32 -1.63 8.90 3.87
C MET A 32 -1.09 8.76 2.45
N LEU A 33 -0.76 7.52 2.08
CA LEU A 33 -0.39 7.15 0.73
C LEU A 33 -1.63 6.67 -0.02
N CYS A 34 -2.16 7.54 -0.89
CA CYS A 34 -3.34 7.28 -1.71
C CYS A 34 -2.92 6.58 -3.00
N ASN A 35 -3.19 5.28 -3.11
CA ASN A 35 -2.81 4.44 -4.24
C ASN A 35 -3.91 4.43 -5.30
N THR A 36 -3.53 4.63 -6.57
CA THR A 36 -4.46 4.55 -7.71
C THR A 36 -4.47 3.14 -8.29
N ALA A 37 -5.60 2.73 -8.85
CA ALA A 37 -5.73 1.41 -9.48
C ALA A 37 -5.62 1.48 -11.02
N ARG A 38 -6.02 2.59 -11.64
CA ARG A 38 -6.05 2.80 -13.10
C ARG A 38 -5.87 4.26 -13.48
N GLU A 39 -5.64 4.53 -14.77
CA GLU A 39 -5.37 5.90 -15.26
C GLU A 39 -6.49 6.90 -14.93
N SER A 40 -7.76 6.47 -14.96
CA SER A 40 -8.88 7.35 -14.62
C SER A 40 -8.87 7.87 -13.18
N ASP A 41 -8.13 7.22 -12.28
CA ASP A 41 -8.04 7.59 -10.87
C ASP A 41 -6.93 8.63 -10.61
N TRP A 42 -6.01 8.79 -11.57
CA TRP A 42 -4.84 9.65 -11.41
C TRP A 42 -5.18 11.12 -11.22
N GLU A 43 -6.17 11.62 -11.95
CA GLU A 43 -6.56 13.03 -11.87
C GLU A 43 -7.21 13.36 -10.54
N GLU A 44 -8.09 12.49 -10.05
CA GLU A 44 -8.74 12.65 -8.75
C GLU A 44 -7.72 12.60 -7.61
N THR A 45 -6.79 11.64 -7.65
CA THR A 45 -5.73 11.55 -6.64
C THR A 45 -4.81 12.78 -6.68
N ALA A 46 -4.44 13.26 -7.86
CA ALA A 46 -3.66 14.48 -8.00
C ALA A 46 -4.41 15.70 -7.43
N HIS A 47 -5.72 15.82 -7.70
CA HIS A 47 -6.54 16.86 -7.11
C HIS A 47 -6.59 16.79 -5.58
N LEU A 48 -6.69 15.59 -5.01
CA LEU A 48 -6.62 15.42 -3.56
C LEU A 48 -5.26 15.84 -2.97
N MET A 49 -4.16 15.56 -3.66
CA MET A 49 -2.82 16.05 -3.25
C MET A 49 -2.75 17.58 -3.23
N GLU A 50 -3.38 18.23 -4.20
CA GLU A 50 -3.44 19.72 -4.29
C GLU A 50 -4.36 20.33 -3.22
N LEU A 51 -5.47 19.65 -2.87
CA LEU A 51 -6.39 20.11 -1.82
C LEU A 51 -5.86 19.89 -0.40
N TYR A 52 -5.04 18.85 -0.20
CA TYR A 52 -4.50 18.45 1.11
C TYR A 52 -2.98 18.32 1.04
N PRO A 53 -2.27 19.43 0.76
CA PRO A 53 -0.82 19.39 0.56
C PRO A 53 -0.09 18.94 1.83
N GLY A 54 0.81 17.98 1.67
CA GLY A 54 1.57 17.38 2.77
C GLY A 54 0.82 16.32 3.59
N GLU A 55 -0.51 16.21 3.45
CA GLU A 55 -1.31 15.16 4.09
C GLU A 55 -1.53 13.97 3.15
N ILE A 56 -1.74 14.21 1.85
CA ILE A 56 -1.92 13.16 0.85
C ILE A 56 -0.70 13.07 -0.04
N ILE A 57 -0.15 11.86 -0.13
CA ILE A 57 0.89 11.48 -1.07
C ILE A 57 0.25 10.55 -2.08
N GLY A 58 0.36 10.85 -3.38
CA GLY A 58 -0.17 9.99 -4.42
C GLY A 58 0.78 8.85 -4.76
N ALA A 59 0.22 7.68 -5.04
CA ALA A 59 0.91 6.62 -5.74
C ALA A 59 0.19 6.38 -7.09
N PHE A 60 0.92 6.54 -8.19
CA PHE A 60 0.37 6.41 -9.53
C PHE A 60 0.88 5.14 -10.18
N GLY A 61 -0.04 4.30 -10.67
CA GLY A 61 0.27 3.03 -11.30
C GLY A 61 -0.95 2.41 -11.97
N ILE A 62 -0.78 1.16 -12.43
CA ILE A 62 -1.84 0.32 -12.99
C ILE A 62 -1.89 -0.97 -12.20
N HIS A 63 -2.98 -1.16 -11.48
CA HIS A 63 -3.28 -2.37 -10.72
C HIS A 63 -3.47 -3.57 -11.66
N PRO A 64 -3.08 -4.79 -11.27
CA PRO A 64 -3.17 -5.98 -12.12
C PRO A 64 -4.58 -6.28 -12.67
N TRP A 65 -5.64 -5.81 -12.02
CA TRP A 65 -7.01 -6.00 -12.50
C TRP A 65 -7.34 -5.20 -13.77
N TYR A 66 -6.63 -4.08 -14.01
CA TYR A 66 -6.93 -3.13 -15.09
C TYR A 66 -5.94 -3.16 -16.26
N VAL A 67 -4.98 -4.10 -16.26
CA VAL A 67 -3.96 -4.19 -17.33
C VAL A 67 -4.56 -4.41 -18.72
N LYS A 68 -5.69 -5.13 -18.81
CA LYS A 68 -6.38 -5.40 -20.09
C LYS A 68 -7.16 -4.19 -20.61
N GLU A 69 -7.56 -3.29 -19.74
CA GLU A 69 -8.33 -2.08 -20.07
C GLU A 69 -7.43 -0.88 -20.37
N THR A 70 -6.14 -1.01 -20.08
CA THR A 70 -5.16 0.07 -20.20
C THR A 70 -4.73 0.25 -21.66
N GLU A 71 -4.86 1.46 -22.16
CA GLU A 71 -4.49 1.82 -23.55
C GLU A 71 -2.97 1.92 -23.72
N SER A 72 -2.50 1.72 -24.95
CA SER A 72 -1.10 1.92 -25.33
C SER A 72 -0.60 3.33 -24.97
N GLY A 73 0.68 3.51 -24.70
CA GLY A 73 1.26 4.80 -24.30
C GLY A 73 1.06 5.14 -22.81
N TRP A 74 0.54 4.21 -22.02
CA TRP A 74 0.33 4.41 -20.57
C TRP A 74 1.63 4.71 -19.82
N MET A 75 2.75 4.12 -20.23
CA MET A 75 4.05 4.37 -19.60
C MET A 75 4.51 5.81 -19.72
N GLU A 76 4.36 6.40 -20.89
CA GLU A 76 4.69 7.80 -21.15
C GLU A 76 3.78 8.73 -20.34
N ARG A 77 2.48 8.39 -20.25
CA ARG A 77 1.53 9.14 -19.43
C ARG A 77 1.84 9.02 -17.94
N LEU A 78 2.20 7.81 -17.45
CA LEU A 78 2.64 7.59 -16.08
C LEU A 78 3.93 8.37 -15.78
N ALA A 79 4.93 8.28 -16.63
CA ALA A 79 6.20 9.01 -16.45
C ALA A 79 5.96 10.52 -16.42
N SER A 80 5.09 11.05 -17.31
CA SER A 80 4.68 12.46 -17.31
C SER A 80 4.00 12.86 -15.99
N ARG A 81 3.07 12.04 -15.48
CA ARG A 81 2.38 12.26 -14.20
C ARG A 81 3.39 12.32 -13.03
N LEU A 82 4.26 11.35 -12.94
CA LEU A 82 5.30 11.29 -11.93
C LEU A 82 6.29 12.47 -12.01
N GLY A 83 6.55 12.98 -13.21
CA GLY A 83 7.38 14.18 -13.40
C GLY A 83 6.74 15.44 -12.82
N ARG A 84 5.40 15.54 -12.79
CA ARG A 84 4.66 16.67 -12.18
C ARG A 84 4.56 16.59 -10.66
N TYR A 85 4.62 15.39 -10.09
CA TYR A 85 4.52 15.13 -8.63
C TYR A 85 5.77 14.42 -8.15
N PRO A 86 6.86 15.16 -7.87
CA PRO A 86 8.16 14.57 -7.51
C PRO A 86 8.14 13.75 -6.21
N GLU A 87 7.21 13.98 -5.31
CA GLU A 87 7.00 13.23 -4.07
C GLU A 87 6.21 11.93 -4.25
N ALA A 88 5.52 11.76 -5.38
CA ALA A 88 4.65 10.60 -5.59
C ALA A 88 5.42 9.28 -5.69
N VAL A 89 4.82 8.22 -5.19
CA VAL A 89 5.26 6.83 -5.28
C VAL A 89 4.74 6.20 -6.58
N ILE A 90 5.33 5.13 -7.04
CA ILE A 90 4.78 4.32 -8.15
C ILE A 90 3.88 3.25 -7.56
N GLY A 91 2.65 3.15 -8.05
CA GLY A 91 1.68 2.15 -7.60
C GLY A 91 0.22 2.66 -7.65
N GLU A 92 -0.71 1.77 -7.44
CA GLU A 92 -0.52 0.38 -7.13
C GLU A 92 -0.20 -0.43 -8.39
N THR A 93 0.67 -1.41 -8.28
CA THR A 93 1.01 -2.33 -9.37
C THR A 93 1.34 -3.71 -8.80
N GLY A 94 1.43 -4.74 -9.61
CA GLY A 94 1.78 -6.07 -9.10
C GLY A 94 1.07 -7.21 -9.80
N LEU A 95 0.74 -8.27 -9.05
CA LEU A 95 0.20 -9.53 -9.60
C LEU A 95 -1.00 -10.03 -8.78
N ASP A 96 -2.06 -10.42 -9.49
CA ASP A 96 -3.23 -11.10 -8.93
C ASP A 96 -3.71 -12.22 -9.87
N PHE A 97 -3.07 -13.37 -9.77
CA PHE A 97 -3.45 -14.56 -10.53
C PHE A 97 -4.65 -15.30 -9.94
N HIS A 98 -5.12 -14.85 -8.76
CA HIS A 98 -6.29 -15.45 -8.14
C HIS A 98 -7.58 -14.93 -8.75
N HIS A 99 -7.69 -13.62 -8.94
CA HIS A 99 -8.90 -12.98 -9.47
C HIS A 99 -8.86 -12.87 -11.01
N HIS A 100 -7.67 -12.68 -11.59
CA HIS A 100 -7.47 -12.47 -13.02
C HIS A 100 -6.36 -13.34 -13.62
N PRO A 101 -6.47 -14.69 -13.52
CA PRO A 101 -5.42 -15.60 -14.04
C PRO A 101 -5.25 -15.51 -15.56
N GLU A 102 -6.28 -15.12 -16.29
CA GLU A 102 -6.28 -15.00 -17.76
C GLU A 102 -5.40 -13.87 -18.29
N SER A 103 -5.02 -12.93 -17.42
CA SER A 103 -4.12 -11.81 -17.77
C SER A 103 -2.71 -11.94 -17.17
N ALA A 104 -2.35 -13.09 -16.62
CA ALA A 104 -1.11 -13.29 -15.87
C ALA A 104 0.16 -12.79 -16.61
N ALA A 105 0.32 -13.13 -17.87
CA ALA A 105 1.48 -12.69 -18.68
C ALA A 105 1.52 -11.16 -18.84
N LEU A 106 0.35 -10.53 -19.06
CA LEU A 106 0.24 -9.08 -19.19
C LEU A 106 0.50 -8.38 -17.85
N GLN A 107 0.01 -8.95 -16.75
CA GLN A 107 0.31 -8.44 -15.41
C GLN A 107 1.83 -8.46 -15.13
N GLU A 108 2.53 -9.55 -15.47
CA GLU A 108 3.99 -9.63 -15.32
C GLU A 108 4.72 -8.58 -16.17
N GLU A 109 4.25 -8.32 -17.39
CA GLU A 109 4.81 -7.28 -18.28
C GLU A 109 4.63 -5.89 -17.64
N PHE A 110 3.40 -5.54 -17.24
CA PHE A 110 3.11 -4.25 -16.59
C PHE A 110 3.90 -4.07 -15.31
N PHE A 111 3.94 -5.10 -14.47
CA PHE A 111 4.72 -5.05 -13.23
C PHE A 111 6.21 -4.82 -13.49
N LEU A 112 6.78 -5.52 -14.47
CA LEU A 112 8.18 -5.34 -14.86
C LEU A 112 8.47 -3.91 -15.33
N GLU A 113 7.57 -3.31 -16.11
CA GLU A 113 7.74 -1.93 -16.59
C GLU A 113 7.63 -0.91 -15.46
N HIS A 114 6.70 -1.08 -14.49
CA HIS A 114 6.63 -0.24 -13.30
C HIS A 114 7.93 -0.33 -12.47
N LEU A 115 8.49 -1.53 -12.30
CA LEU A 115 9.77 -1.69 -11.58
C LEU A 115 10.92 -0.99 -12.31
N LYS A 116 11.00 -1.08 -13.64
CA LYS A 116 12.01 -0.37 -14.43
C LYS A 116 11.86 1.15 -14.28
N LEU A 117 10.63 1.66 -14.33
CA LEU A 117 10.37 3.08 -14.15
C LEU A 117 10.73 3.54 -12.73
N GLY A 118 10.41 2.73 -11.72
CA GLY A 118 10.77 3.00 -10.31
C GLY A 118 12.28 3.07 -10.10
N ALA A 119 13.03 2.19 -10.75
CA ALA A 119 14.50 2.23 -10.73
C ALA A 119 15.04 3.46 -11.44
N LEU A 120 14.52 3.77 -12.65
CA LEU A 120 14.94 4.91 -13.47
C LEU A 120 14.70 6.25 -12.73
N LEU A 121 13.51 6.42 -12.15
CA LEU A 121 13.12 7.65 -11.45
C LEU A 121 13.56 7.65 -9.98
N ARG A 122 14.22 6.59 -9.49
CA ARG A 122 14.62 6.38 -8.09
C ARG A 122 13.43 6.54 -7.11
N ARG A 123 12.29 5.97 -7.47
CA ARG A 123 11.04 6.02 -6.69
C ARG A 123 10.72 4.69 -6.01
N PRO A 124 10.15 4.72 -4.79
CA PRO A 124 9.53 3.55 -4.20
C PRO A 124 8.41 3.00 -5.09
N VAL A 125 8.14 1.69 -4.98
CA VAL A 125 7.04 1.03 -5.69
C VAL A 125 6.14 0.33 -4.70
N SER A 126 4.82 0.65 -4.71
CA SER A 126 3.77 -0.01 -3.92
C SER A 126 3.20 -1.19 -4.70
N ILE A 127 3.26 -2.38 -4.11
CA ILE A 127 3.12 -3.68 -4.79
C ILE A 127 1.96 -4.47 -4.21
N HIS A 128 1.00 -4.78 -5.08
CA HIS A 128 -0.07 -5.74 -4.86
C HIS A 128 0.40 -7.17 -5.14
N CYS A 129 0.07 -8.11 -4.27
CA CYS A 129 0.31 -9.52 -4.56
C CYS A 129 -0.69 -10.45 -3.89
N VAL A 130 -1.62 -11.00 -4.67
CA VAL A 130 -2.59 -11.99 -4.20
C VAL A 130 -2.32 -13.35 -4.84
N ARG A 131 -1.86 -14.33 -4.01
CA ARG A 131 -1.57 -15.71 -4.42
C ARG A 131 -0.63 -15.86 -5.63
N SER A 132 0.20 -14.85 -5.89
CA SER A 132 1.05 -14.74 -7.10
C SER A 132 2.54 -14.63 -6.78
N TRP A 133 2.96 -15.06 -5.58
CA TRP A 133 4.32 -14.87 -5.08
C TRP A 133 5.40 -15.51 -5.96
N GLU A 134 5.13 -16.66 -6.57
CA GLU A 134 6.09 -17.32 -7.48
C GLU A 134 6.30 -16.50 -8.76
N GLY A 135 5.21 -15.99 -9.36
CA GLY A 135 5.25 -15.09 -10.50
C GLY A 135 6.03 -13.81 -10.16
N LEU A 136 5.71 -13.21 -9.01
CA LEU A 136 6.38 -12.01 -8.53
C LEU A 136 7.90 -12.22 -8.37
N LEU A 137 8.33 -13.30 -7.73
CA LEU A 137 9.74 -13.66 -7.65
C LEU A 137 10.35 -13.95 -9.03
N GLY A 138 9.56 -14.48 -9.96
CA GLY A 138 9.94 -14.68 -11.35
C GLY A 138 10.26 -13.36 -12.05
N VAL A 139 9.43 -12.32 -11.84
CA VAL A 139 9.66 -10.98 -12.39
C VAL A 139 10.93 -10.36 -11.79
N PHE A 140 11.13 -10.44 -10.47
CA PHE A 140 12.36 -9.93 -9.85
C PHE A 140 13.63 -10.57 -10.37
N LYS A 141 13.61 -11.86 -10.74
CA LYS A 141 14.75 -12.55 -11.36
C LYS A 141 15.12 -12.00 -12.74
N LYS A 142 14.18 -11.33 -13.44
CA LYS A 142 14.42 -10.69 -14.74
C LYS A 142 15.18 -9.35 -14.61
N ILE A 143 15.31 -8.80 -13.38
CA ILE A 143 15.95 -7.50 -13.12
C ILE A 143 17.20 -7.73 -12.27
N PRO A 144 18.39 -7.22 -12.69
CA PRO A 144 19.56 -7.23 -11.82
C PRO A 144 19.28 -6.48 -10.51
N ARG A 145 19.71 -7.01 -9.36
CA ARG A 145 19.43 -6.41 -8.05
C ARG A 145 19.76 -4.91 -7.96
N LYS A 146 20.86 -4.48 -8.57
CA LYS A 146 21.27 -3.07 -8.62
C LYS A 146 20.35 -2.17 -9.46
N ALA A 147 19.48 -2.77 -10.27
CA ALA A 147 18.50 -2.10 -11.12
C ALA A 147 17.07 -2.25 -10.59
N LEU A 148 16.90 -2.65 -9.33
CA LEU A 148 15.60 -2.59 -8.64
C LEU A 148 15.32 -1.17 -8.14
N PRO A 149 14.05 -0.82 -7.95
CA PRO A 149 13.66 0.40 -7.24
C PRO A 149 14.31 0.51 -5.86
N PRO A 150 14.49 1.71 -5.32
CA PRO A 150 15.16 1.92 -4.02
C PRO A 150 14.39 1.32 -2.84
N ALA A 151 13.06 1.19 -2.96
CA ALA A 151 12.21 0.52 -1.98
C ALA A 151 11.06 -0.20 -2.69
N LEU A 152 10.70 -1.37 -2.18
CA LEU A 152 9.61 -2.23 -2.64
C LEU A 152 8.63 -2.39 -1.48
N HIS A 153 7.46 -1.75 -1.56
CA HIS A 153 6.44 -1.80 -0.53
C HIS A 153 5.43 -2.90 -0.87
N PHE A 154 5.41 -3.96 -0.11
CA PHE A 154 4.43 -5.05 -0.21
C PHE A 154 3.27 -4.75 0.71
N HIS A 155 2.18 -4.20 0.15
CA HIS A 155 1.00 -3.88 0.94
C HIS A 155 0.19 -5.12 1.32
N ALA A 156 -0.63 -5.02 2.38
CA ALA A 156 -1.47 -6.08 2.93
C ALA A 156 -0.74 -7.44 3.02
N TYR A 157 0.53 -7.42 3.47
CA TYR A 157 1.40 -8.59 3.41
C TYR A 157 0.81 -9.79 4.16
N ASN A 158 0.72 -10.91 3.47
CA ASN A 158 0.21 -12.18 4.01
C ASN A 158 1.06 -13.40 3.59
N GLY A 159 2.29 -13.16 3.17
CA GLY A 159 3.27 -14.19 2.84
C GLY A 159 3.81 -14.91 4.09
N GLY A 160 4.48 -16.03 3.88
CA GLY A 160 5.13 -16.76 4.97
C GLY A 160 6.55 -16.23 5.25
N LYS A 161 7.17 -16.78 6.34
CA LYS A 161 8.49 -16.40 6.83
C LYS A 161 9.59 -16.44 5.75
N GLU A 162 9.71 -17.56 5.07
CA GLU A 162 10.75 -17.74 4.05
C GLU A 162 10.65 -16.74 2.91
N LEU A 163 9.43 -16.36 2.56
CA LEU A 163 9.19 -15.33 1.54
C LEU A 163 9.56 -13.96 2.09
N LEU A 164 9.18 -13.66 3.33
CA LEU A 164 9.52 -12.40 4.01
C LEU A 164 11.04 -12.15 3.98
N GLU A 165 11.84 -13.16 4.34
CA GLU A 165 13.31 -13.07 4.33
C GLU A 165 13.87 -12.80 2.93
N LYS A 166 13.32 -13.47 1.90
CA LYS A 166 13.72 -13.23 0.50
C LYS A 166 13.41 -11.79 0.06
N LEU A 167 12.21 -11.30 0.37
CA LEU A 167 11.77 -9.96 -0.01
C LEU A 167 12.51 -8.87 0.78
N LEU A 168 12.80 -9.08 2.06
CA LEU A 168 13.69 -8.22 2.85
C LEU A 168 15.07 -8.10 2.18
N GLY A 169 15.60 -9.21 1.68
CA GLY A 169 16.84 -9.24 0.92
C GLY A 169 16.81 -8.40 -0.36
N LEU A 170 15.64 -8.10 -0.92
CA LEU A 170 15.45 -7.25 -2.10
C LEU A 170 15.19 -5.76 -1.76
N GLY A 171 15.16 -5.39 -0.49
CA GLY A 171 14.84 -4.03 -0.04
C GLY A 171 13.36 -3.84 0.30
N GLY A 172 12.66 -4.93 0.66
CA GLY A 172 11.24 -4.92 0.98
C GLY A 172 10.86 -4.10 2.20
N TRP A 173 9.72 -3.45 2.11
CA TRP A 173 8.92 -2.82 3.16
C TRP A 173 7.57 -3.50 3.19
N PHE A 174 6.95 -3.62 4.36
CA PHE A 174 5.75 -4.44 4.51
C PHE A 174 4.72 -3.71 5.35
N SER A 175 3.54 -3.50 4.81
CA SER A 175 2.42 -3.00 5.58
C SER A 175 1.42 -4.11 5.88
N PHE A 176 0.72 -3.93 6.99
CA PHE A 176 -0.33 -4.84 7.44
C PHE A 176 -1.62 -4.04 7.63
N ALA A 177 -2.66 -4.48 6.94
CA ALA A 177 -4.00 -3.94 7.11
C ALA A 177 -4.67 -4.51 8.38
N GLY A 178 -5.78 -3.90 8.79
CA GLY A 178 -6.55 -4.34 9.95
C GLY A 178 -7.00 -5.80 9.93
N THR A 179 -7.00 -6.44 8.76
CA THR A 179 -7.29 -7.87 8.63
C THR A 179 -6.29 -8.78 9.36
N VAL A 180 -5.10 -8.28 9.71
CA VAL A 180 -4.13 -9.03 10.54
C VAL A 180 -4.66 -9.31 11.95
N LEU A 181 -5.64 -8.54 12.42
CA LEU A 181 -6.26 -8.69 13.74
C LEU A 181 -7.34 -9.79 13.80
N TYR A 182 -7.77 -10.33 12.64
CA TYR A 182 -8.62 -11.53 12.68
C TYR A 182 -7.81 -12.72 13.19
N GLU A 183 -8.32 -13.44 14.19
CA GLU A 183 -7.67 -14.65 14.75
C GLU A 183 -7.42 -15.74 13.68
N LYS A 184 -8.34 -15.84 12.70
CA LYS A 184 -8.21 -16.77 11.57
C LYS A 184 -7.08 -16.42 10.61
N ASN A 185 -6.57 -15.18 10.61
CA ASN A 185 -5.46 -14.74 9.76
C ASN A 185 -4.10 -15.13 10.37
N ARG A 186 -3.91 -16.41 10.64
CA ARG A 186 -2.69 -16.92 11.28
C ARG A 186 -1.43 -16.55 10.52
N ARG A 187 -1.44 -16.68 9.18
CA ARG A 187 -0.27 -16.39 8.33
C ARG A 187 0.16 -14.92 8.41
N GLY A 188 -0.79 -13.98 8.31
CA GLY A 188 -0.51 -12.55 8.45
C GLY A 188 0.02 -12.21 9.84
N ARG A 189 -0.56 -12.79 10.91
CA ARG A 189 -0.12 -12.60 12.29
C ARG A 189 1.31 -13.11 12.52
N GLU A 190 1.62 -14.29 12.02
CA GLU A 190 2.98 -14.86 12.08
C GLU A 190 3.98 -13.99 11.32
N ALA A 191 3.61 -13.52 10.14
CA ALA A 191 4.47 -12.64 9.33
C ALA A 191 4.72 -11.30 10.02
N LEU A 192 3.68 -10.67 10.61
CA LEU A 192 3.80 -9.44 11.37
C LEU A 192 4.76 -9.61 12.56
N GLN A 193 4.57 -10.66 13.36
CA GLN A 193 5.42 -10.95 14.52
C GLN A 193 6.88 -11.18 14.11
N GLN A 194 7.09 -11.94 13.03
CA GLN A 194 8.44 -12.21 12.51
C GLN A 194 9.11 -10.96 11.98
N LEU A 195 8.39 -10.13 11.19
CA LEU A 195 8.93 -8.88 10.69
C LEU A 195 9.34 -7.97 11.85
N PHE A 196 8.47 -7.82 12.85
CA PHE A 196 8.75 -7.00 14.02
C PHE A 196 9.98 -7.46 14.79
N GLN A 197 10.16 -8.78 14.95
CA GLN A 197 11.35 -9.35 15.61
C GLN A 197 12.64 -9.19 14.81
N MET A 198 12.56 -9.30 13.48
CA MET A 198 13.74 -9.33 12.60
C MET A 198 14.14 -7.92 12.13
N ARG A 199 13.17 -7.12 11.69
CA ARG A 199 13.35 -5.83 11.03
C ARG A 199 12.17 -4.91 11.34
N PRO A 200 12.00 -4.45 12.59
CA PRO A 200 10.95 -3.49 12.95
C PRO A 200 11.03 -2.20 12.11
N ASP A 201 12.23 -1.87 11.61
CA ASP A 201 12.50 -0.74 10.73
C ASP A 201 11.90 -0.88 9.31
N ARG A 202 11.22 -1.99 8.99
CA ARG A 202 10.56 -2.27 7.72
C ARG A 202 9.05 -2.45 7.85
N LEU A 203 8.53 -2.29 9.05
CA LEU A 203 7.11 -2.41 9.35
C LEU A 203 6.38 -1.09 9.04
N LEU A 204 5.27 -1.20 8.35
CA LEU A 204 4.29 -0.15 8.12
C LEU A 204 2.89 -0.67 8.50
N LEU A 205 1.95 0.24 8.77
CA LEU A 205 0.54 -0.08 8.93
C LEU A 205 -0.30 0.67 7.91
N GLU A 206 -1.44 0.09 7.57
CA GLU A 206 -2.36 0.63 6.58
C GLU A 206 -3.81 0.30 6.91
N THR A 207 -4.74 0.98 6.25
CA THR A 207 -6.16 0.62 6.27
C THR A 207 -6.58 -0.19 5.07
N ASP A 208 -5.97 0.03 3.92
CA ASP A 208 -6.43 -0.41 2.59
C ASP A 208 -7.87 0.05 2.29
N ALA A 209 -8.24 1.19 2.86
CA ALA A 209 -9.60 1.73 2.74
C ALA A 209 -9.96 2.04 1.28
N PRO A 210 -11.17 1.65 0.81
CA PRO A 210 -12.35 1.14 1.54
C PRO A 210 -12.33 -0.37 1.83
N ASP A 211 -11.34 -1.09 1.35
CA ASP A 211 -11.27 -2.54 1.43
C ASP A 211 -10.65 -3.01 2.76
N LEU A 212 -10.54 -4.32 2.94
CA LEU A 212 -9.92 -5.00 4.07
C LEU A 212 -10.34 -4.49 5.47
N PRO A 213 -11.66 -4.30 5.77
CA PRO A 213 -12.07 -3.80 7.07
C PRO A 213 -11.56 -4.69 8.22
N ALA A 214 -11.05 -4.05 9.27
CA ALA A 214 -10.63 -4.72 10.49
C ALA A 214 -11.82 -5.40 11.21
N PRO A 215 -11.57 -6.42 12.07
CA PRO A 215 -12.62 -6.94 12.95
C PRO A 215 -13.04 -5.91 14.01
N GLU A 216 -14.27 -6.01 14.50
CA GLU A 216 -14.65 -5.29 15.71
C GLU A 216 -13.77 -5.76 16.91
N PRO A 217 -13.30 -4.86 17.79
CA PRO A 217 -13.63 -3.42 17.83
C PRO A 217 -12.61 -2.52 17.11
N TYR A 218 -11.78 -3.04 16.22
CA TYR A 218 -10.65 -2.33 15.61
C TYR A 218 -11.02 -1.54 14.34
N ARG A 219 -12.28 -1.09 14.24
CA ARG A 219 -12.75 -0.19 13.18
C ARG A 219 -13.82 0.75 13.69
N MET A 220 -13.97 1.91 13.08
CA MET A 220 -15.02 2.89 13.39
C MET A 220 -16.42 2.37 13.05
N GLY A 221 -16.53 1.55 12.01
CA GLY A 221 -17.78 0.93 11.58
C GLY A 221 -18.80 1.90 10.97
N LEU A 222 -18.36 3.08 10.55
CA LEU A 222 -19.23 4.14 10.02
C LEU A 222 -19.57 3.93 8.55
N LEU A 223 -18.62 3.44 7.75
CA LEU A 223 -18.83 3.24 6.33
C LEU A 223 -19.42 1.86 6.01
N LYS A 224 -20.40 1.85 5.12
CA LYS A 224 -21.03 0.62 4.61
C LYS A 224 -21.31 0.77 3.11
N ASP A 225 -21.18 -0.35 2.40
CA ASP A 225 -21.63 -0.41 1.00
C ASP A 225 -23.15 -0.56 0.90
N SER A 226 -23.66 -0.56 -0.33
CA SER A 226 -25.09 -0.69 -0.63
C SER A 226 -25.72 -1.99 -0.12
N SER A 227 -24.91 -3.03 0.16
CA SER A 227 -25.36 -4.29 0.77
C SER A 227 -25.36 -4.25 2.31
N GLY A 228 -24.91 -3.15 2.92
CA GLY A 228 -24.75 -3.00 4.37
C GLY A 228 -23.44 -3.61 4.92
N ARG A 229 -22.54 -4.09 4.07
CA ARG A 229 -21.24 -4.60 4.47
C ARG A 229 -20.33 -3.44 4.90
N GLY A 230 -19.70 -3.58 6.06
CA GLY A 230 -18.75 -2.58 6.56
C GLY A 230 -17.56 -2.37 5.63
N ARG A 231 -17.15 -1.11 5.49
CA ARG A 231 -15.96 -0.67 4.74
C ARG A 231 -14.96 -0.05 5.69
N SER A 232 -13.68 -0.07 5.31
CA SER A 232 -12.61 0.59 6.03
C SER A 232 -12.57 2.09 5.71
N GLU A 233 -12.07 2.89 6.66
CA GLU A 233 -11.76 4.30 6.46
C GLU A 233 -10.40 4.66 7.11
N PRO A 234 -9.73 5.74 6.69
CA PRO A 234 -8.40 6.09 7.23
C PRO A 234 -8.38 6.24 8.76
N ALA A 235 -9.49 6.67 9.40
CA ALA A 235 -9.58 6.80 10.85
C ALA A 235 -9.48 5.46 11.59
N ASP A 236 -9.76 4.32 10.93
CA ASP A 236 -9.63 2.98 11.50
C ASP A 236 -8.18 2.68 11.91
N LEU A 237 -7.20 3.33 11.29
CA LEU A 237 -5.78 3.07 11.54
C LEU A 237 -5.40 3.26 13.02
N ARG A 238 -6.02 4.21 13.74
CA ARG A 238 -5.80 4.39 15.18
C ARG A 238 -6.18 3.14 15.99
N LEU A 239 -7.33 2.55 15.66
CA LEU A 239 -7.80 1.34 16.32
C LEU A 239 -6.98 0.11 15.89
N ILE A 240 -6.55 0.07 14.62
CA ILE A 240 -5.65 -0.97 14.11
C ILE A 240 -4.30 -0.91 14.84
N LEU A 241 -3.72 0.27 15.03
CA LEU A 241 -2.46 0.44 15.78
C LEU A 241 -2.60 -0.13 17.20
N GLY A 242 -3.64 0.25 17.95
CA GLY A 242 -3.88 -0.27 19.31
C GLY A 242 -4.01 -1.80 19.33
N GLY A 243 -4.71 -2.39 18.35
CA GLY A 243 -4.82 -3.84 18.21
C GLY A 243 -3.48 -4.52 17.87
N VAL A 244 -2.67 -3.91 17.02
CA VAL A 244 -1.33 -4.43 16.65
C VAL A 244 -0.36 -4.29 17.81
N SER A 245 -0.35 -3.16 18.52
CA SER A 245 0.44 -2.92 19.74
C SER A 245 0.15 -3.99 20.79
N ALA A 246 -1.13 -4.22 21.11
CA ALA A 246 -1.54 -5.28 22.03
C ALA A 246 -1.11 -6.68 21.57
N PHE A 247 -1.20 -6.96 20.27
CA PHE A 247 -0.78 -8.24 19.69
C PHE A 247 0.75 -8.45 19.79
N LEU A 248 1.54 -7.40 19.52
CA LEU A 248 3.00 -7.43 19.60
C LEU A 248 3.53 -7.29 21.02
N GLN A 249 2.68 -6.93 21.99
CA GLN A 249 3.03 -6.67 23.40
C GLN A 249 4.04 -5.52 23.55
N VAL A 250 3.80 -4.42 22.86
CA VAL A 250 4.60 -3.19 22.91
C VAL A 250 3.72 -2.00 23.23
N GLU A 251 4.31 -0.90 23.72
CA GLU A 251 3.56 0.33 23.98
C GLU A 251 3.09 0.97 22.65
N GLU A 252 1.87 1.48 22.66
CA GLU A 252 1.24 2.05 21.44
C GLU A 252 2.03 3.25 20.91
N GLU A 253 2.51 4.12 21.80
CA GLU A 253 3.30 5.30 21.45
C GLU A 253 4.64 4.90 20.80
N GLU A 254 5.33 3.90 21.34
CA GLU A 254 6.60 3.41 20.78
C GLU A 254 6.40 2.82 19.37
N LEU A 255 5.31 2.08 19.17
CA LEU A 255 4.99 1.50 17.87
C LEU A 255 4.60 2.59 16.86
N GLU A 256 3.83 3.61 17.28
CA GLU A 256 3.47 4.76 16.45
C GLU A 256 4.72 5.50 15.96
N GLU A 257 5.62 5.87 16.87
CA GLU A 257 6.88 6.54 16.55
C GLU A 257 7.75 5.73 15.58
N GLN A 258 7.84 4.43 15.82
CA GLN A 258 8.60 3.53 14.93
C GLN A 258 8.02 3.49 13.51
N ILE A 259 6.69 3.37 13.39
CA ILE A 259 6.01 3.31 12.08
C ILE A 259 6.11 4.64 11.34
N GLU A 260 5.97 5.77 12.05
CA GLU A 260 6.16 7.09 11.45
C GLU A 260 7.59 7.28 10.93
N ALA A 261 8.59 6.94 11.74
CA ALA A 261 9.99 6.99 11.33
C ALA A 261 10.26 6.10 10.11
N ASN A 262 9.70 4.89 10.12
CA ASN A 262 9.81 3.94 9.01
C ASN A 262 9.25 4.53 7.71
N PHE A 263 8.07 5.11 7.77
CA PHE A 263 7.43 5.67 6.58
C PHE A 263 8.21 6.88 6.01
N GLU A 264 8.73 7.73 6.89
CA GLU A 264 9.60 8.83 6.47
C GLU A 264 10.87 8.34 5.76
N ILE A 265 11.47 7.26 6.26
CA ILE A 265 12.61 6.63 5.60
C ILE A 265 12.18 6.04 4.25
N PHE A 266 11.05 5.31 4.22
CA PHE A 266 10.51 4.72 3.00
C PHE A 266 10.35 5.75 1.88
N LEU A 267 9.76 6.91 2.17
CA LEU A 267 9.54 7.96 1.18
C LEU A 267 10.84 8.60 0.69
N LYS A 268 11.87 8.67 1.56
CA LYS A 268 13.16 9.31 1.24
C LYS A 268 14.16 8.37 0.58
N VAL A 269 13.93 7.06 0.62
CA VAL A 269 14.82 6.09 -0.04
C VAL A 269 14.80 6.34 -1.55
N GLY A 270 15.88 6.83 -2.08
CA GLY A 270 15.99 7.20 -3.51
C GLY A 270 16.20 8.69 -3.76
N ASN A 271 15.88 9.56 -2.81
CA ASN A 271 16.10 11.01 -2.91
C ASN A 271 17.47 11.46 -2.34
N VAL A 272 18.40 10.52 -2.11
CA VAL A 272 19.75 10.77 -1.63
C VAL A 272 20.76 10.66 -2.78
#